data_414468a4c680fd518d97f88337051b7b
#
_entry.id   414468a4c680fd518d97f88337051b7b
#
_cell.length_a   1.000
_cell.length_b   1.000
_cell.length_c   1.000
_cell.angle_alpha   90.00
_cell.angle_beta   90.00
_cell.angle_gamma   90.00
#
_symmetry.space_group_name_H-M   'P 1'
#
loop_
_entity.id
_entity.type
_entity.pdbx_description
1 polymer ?
#
loop_
_entity_poly.entity_id
_entity_poly.type
_entity_poly.pdbx_seq_one_letter_code
_entity_poly.pdbx_strand_id
1 'polypeptide(L)'
;MPLTREEYAVINDFSVLYSGGLDSCAVPLIIGATTPGKIELLTFMHQYGTFFNEWSKKHTPELQRVLGERVQHHLIDLTEVWNEVGAKKFIKDAIKYRGHWVGCLGCQESMATHLIIHSLERRIANAFICSSVGGEYASMSMAVTREKNAEFYARYGIRYNAPLLDLGISKPEERAVLAQHDIEAGWGARRSHQGFQPICVLGFQHALDIVFDWHTTYPPDRVADFLDAKFEIMDLIIRRTLEYRGHDPDQAIAETKAIYDAEEREMELIRARQAAG
;
A
#
# COMPACT_ATOMS: atom_id res chain seq x y z
N MET A 1 -13.29 8.28 6.68
CA MET A 1 -13.17 7.97 8.13
C MET A 1 -12.35 6.70 8.29
N PRO A 2 -11.52 6.55 9.35
CA PRO A 2 -10.85 5.29 9.64
C PRO A 2 -11.88 4.18 9.88
N LEU A 3 -11.59 2.96 9.40
CA LEU A 3 -12.46 1.80 9.60
C LEU A 3 -12.26 1.19 10.99
N THR A 4 -13.34 0.73 11.60
CA THR A 4 -13.33 -0.04 12.85
C THR A 4 -12.97 -1.52 12.59
N ARG A 5 -12.72 -2.31 13.65
CA ARG A 5 -12.45 -3.75 13.53
C ARG A 5 -13.64 -4.51 12.92
N GLU A 6 -14.85 -4.11 13.29
CA GLU A 6 -16.10 -4.69 12.78
C GLU A 6 -16.28 -4.40 11.29
N GLU A 7 -15.89 -3.20 10.84
CA GLU A 7 -15.94 -2.84 9.43
C GLU A 7 -14.87 -3.58 8.62
N TYR A 8 -13.68 -3.79 9.18
CA TYR A 8 -12.67 -4.63 8.53
C TYR A 8 -13.11 -6.09 8.38
N ALA A 9 -13.96 -6.60 9.28
CA ALA A 9 -14.48 -7.97 9.20
C ALA A 9 -15.48 -8.19 8.04
N VAL A 10 -16.05 -7.11 7.48
CA VAL A 10 -16.91 -7.17 6.28
C VAL A 10 -16.11 -7.38 5.00
N ILE A 11 -14.85 -6.96 4.99
CA ILE A 11 -13.97 -7.06 3.83
C ILE A 11 -13.72 -8.53 3.49
N ASN A 12 -13.87 -8.89 2.22
CA ASN A 12 -13.61 -10.24 1.74
C ASN A 12 -12.17 -10.37 1.23
N ASP A 13 -11.92 -9.92 0.02
CA ASP A 13 -10.61 -10.01 -0.63
C ASP A 13 -9.84 -8.68 -0.49
N PHE A 14 -8.52 -8.74 -0.27
CA PHE A 14 -7.71 -7.53 -0.22
C PHE A 14 -6.28 -7.71 -0.74
N SER A 15 -5.73 -6.62 -1.26
CA SER A 15 -4.34 -6.51 -1.67
C SER A 15 -3.54 -5.68 -0.67
N VAL A 16 -2.27 -6.02 -0.43
CA VAL A 16 -1.39 -5.35 0.52
C VAL A 16 -0.10 -4.93 -0.16
N LEU A 17 0.35 -3.70 0.04
CA LEU A 17 1.72 -3.29 -0.25
C LEU A 17 2.68 -4.01 0.71
N TYR A 18 3.39 -5.03 0.21
CA TYR A 18 4.13 -5.96 1.04
C TYR A 18 5.63 -5.86 0.82
N SER A 19 6.37 -5.59 1.88
CA SER A 19 7.84 -5.54 1.86
C SER A 19 8.52 -6.69 2.62
N GLY A 20 7.76 -7.51 3.35
CA GLY A 20 8.30 -8.50 4.29
C GLY A 20 8.84 -7.87 5.59
N GLY A 21 8.62 -6.57 5.82
CA GLY A 21 8.93 -5.90 7.08
C GLY A 21 7.84 -6.08 8.14
N LEU A 22 8.06 -5.52 9.32
CA LEU A 22 7.17 -5.65 10.48
C LEU A 22 5.72 -5.29 10.14
N ASP A 23 5.49 -4.07 9.66
CA ASP A 23 4.16 -3.54 9.37
C ASP A 23 3.44 -4.36 8.29
N SER A 24 4.17 -4.70 7.23
CA SER A 24 3.61 -5.44 6.10
C SER A 24 3.30 -6.91 6.43
N CYS A 25 3.96 -7.49 7.44
CA CYS A 25 3.61 -8.80 7.97
C CYS A 25 2.45 -8.72 8.98
N ALA A 26 2.32 -7.62 9.72
CA ALA A 26 1.26 -7.43 10.71
C ALA A 26 -0.12 -7.23 10.06
N VAL A 27 -0.22 -6.45 8.98
CA VAL A 27 -1.48 -6.17 8.29
C VAL A 27 -2.23 -7.44 7.87
N PRO A 28 -1.64 -8.39 7.09
CA PRO A 28 -2.34 -9.61 6.71
C PRO A 28 -2.74 -10.48 7.90
N LEU A 29 -1.97 -10.50 9.00
CA LEU A 29 -2.33 -11.26 10.19
C LEU A 29 -3.51 -10.64 10.93
N ILE A 30 -3.50 -9.31 11.12
CA ILE A 30 -4.54 -8.61 11.87
C ILE A 30 -5.87 -8.63 11.11
N ILE A 31 -5.86 -8.27 9.83
CA ILE A 31 -7.06 -8.21 9.02
C ILE A 31 -7.46 -9.59 8.52
N GLY A 32 -6.50 -10.38 8.06
CA GLY A 32 -6.75 -11.73 7.58
C GLY A 32 -7.30 -12.70 8.62
N ALA A 33 -7.12 -12.44 9.92
CA ALA A 33 -7.73 -13.25 10.98
C ALA A 33 -9.26 -13.16 10.98
N THR A 34 -9.84 -12.07 10.50
CA THR A 34 -11.30 -11.81 10.51
C THR A 34 -11.94 -11.88 9.13
N THR A 35 -11.15 -11.84 8.05
CA THR A 35 -11.64 -11.91 6.68
C THR A 35 -11.48 -13.32 6.11
N PRO A 36 -12.46 -13.85 5.36
CA PRO A 36 -12.38 -15.20 4.79
C PRO A 36 -11.68 -15.25 3.42
N GLY A 37 -11.55 -14.13 2.73
CA GLY A 37 -11.18 -14.05 1.33
C GLY A 37 -9.69 -14.17 1.03
N LYS A 38 -9.33 -13.88 -0.21
CA LYS A 38 -7.96 -13.90 -0.71
C LYS A 38 -7.14 -12.74 -0.18
N ILE A 39 -5.86 -13.00 0.04
CA ILE A 39 -4.87 -12.03 0.51
C ILE A 39 -3.75 -11.97 -0.51
N GLU A 40 -3.69 -10.89 -1.26
CA GLU A 40 -2.70 -10.68 -2.30
C GLU A 40 -1.56 -9.77 -1.76
N LEU A 41 -0.40 -10.37 -1.53
CA LEU A 41 0.80 -9.65 -1.07
C LEU A 41 1.58 -9.16 -2.28
N LEU A 42 1.71 -7.86 -2.47
CA LEU A 42 2.35 -7.27 -3.64
C LEU A 42 3.67 -6.61 -3.24
N THR A 43 4.78 -7.18 -3.68
CA THR A 43 6.11 -6.58 -3.56
C THR A 43 6.53 -6.00 -4.91
N PHE A 44 6.93 -4.76 -4.88
CA PHE A 44 7.30 -4.01 -6.06
C PHE A 44 8.81 -3.83 -6.16
N MET A 45 9.34 -3.94 -7.37
CA MET A 45 10.75 -3.75 -7.66
C MET A 45 10.93 -2.92 -8.93
N HIS A 46 12.04 -2.22 -9.04
CA HIS A 46 12.46 -1.56 -10.27
C HIS A 46 13.99 -1.63 -10.44
N GLN A 47 14.47 -1.58 -11.67
CA GLN A 47 15.90 -1.74 -11.99
C GLN A 47 16.81 -0.62 -11.45
N TYR A 48 16.23 0.52 -11.04
CA TYR A 48 16.98 1.72 -10.68
C TYR A 48 17.27 1.87 -9.18
N GLY A 49 17.23 0.79 -8.42
CA GLY A 49 17.68 0.90 -7.04
C GLY A 49 16.90 0.15 -5.98
N THR A 50 16.12 -0.85 -6.36
CA THR A 50 15.60 -1.82 -5.41
C THR A 50 16.45 -3.08 -5.45
N PHE A 51 16.97 -3.49 -4.28
CA PHE A 51 17.85 -4.65 -4.14
C PHE A 51 17.24 -5.65 -3.18
N PHE A 52 17.60 -6.92 -3.36
CA PHE A 52 17.21 -8.02 -2.49
C PHE A 52 15.69 -8.20 -2.38
N ASN A 53 14.97 -8.01 -3.48
CA ASN A 53 13.49 -8.09 -3.52
C ASN A 53 12.98 -9.45 -3.09
N GLU A 54 13.73 -10.53 -3.35
CA GLU A 54 13.42 -11.89 -2.90
C GLU A 54 13.35 -12.02 -1.36
N TRP A 55 13.94 -11.10 -0.61
CA TRP A 55 13.85 -11.11 0.84
C TRP A 55 12.43 -10.86 1.36
N SER A 56 11.57 -10.22 0.58
CA SER A 56 10.16 -10.08 0.93
C SER A 56 9.45 -11.44 1.04
N LYS A 57 9.90 -12.47 0.32
CA LYS A 57 9.28 -13.80 0.32
C LYS A 57 9.50 -14.60 1.61
N LYS A 58 10.42 -14.18 2.47
CA LYS A 58 10.83 -14.95 3.65
C LYS A 58 9.69 -15.34 4.56
N HIS A 59 8.77 -14.39 4.80
CA HIS A 59 7.66 -14.58 5.71
C HIS A 59 6.39 -15.10 5.03
N THR A 60 6.40 -15.25 3.71
CA THR A 60 5.24 -15.81 2.98
C THR A 60 4.84 -17.21 3.46
N PRO A 61 5.78 -18.18 3.63
CA PRO A 61 5.42 -19.51 4.14
C PRO A 61 4.85 -19.46 5.57
N GLU A 62 5.35 -18.56 6.41
CA GLU A 62 4.86 -18.37 7.77
C GLU A 62 3.44 -17.79 7.78
N LEU A 63 3.18 -16.79 6.93
CA LEU A 63 1.85 -16.23 6.74
C LEU A 63 0.87 -17.28 6.17
N GLN A 64 1.31 -18.08 5.20
CA GLN A 64 0.51 -19.19 4.65
C GLN A 64 0.22 -20.26 5.70
N ARG A 65 1.16 -20.57 6.59
CA ARG A 65 0.93 -21.50 7.71
C ARG A 65 -0.19 -21.02 8.64
N VAL A 66 -0.31 -19.71 8.86
CA VAL A 66 -1.31 -19.10 9.76
C VAL A 66 -2.65 -18.87 9.05
N LEU A 67 -2.61 -18.33 7.83
CA LEU A 67 -3.77 -17.84 7.10
C LEU A 67 -4.25 -18.77 5.97
N GLY A 68 -3.50 -19.85 5.73
CA GLY A 68 -3.82 -20.84 4.69
C GLY A 68 -3.36 -20.42 3.28
N GLU A 69 -3.73 -21.22 2.30
CA GLU A 69 -3.35 -21.06 0.88
C GLU A 69 -4.00 -19.84 0.21
N ARG A 70 -4.88 -19.14 0.89
CA ARG A 70 -5.50 -17.88 0.40
C ARG A 70 -4.51 -16.71 0.34
N VAL A 71 -3.32 -16.86 0.96
CA VAL A 71 -2.22 -15.90 0.86
C VAL A 71 -1.41 -16.17 -0.41
N GLN A 72 -1.40 -15.22 -1.33
CA GLN A 72 -0.59 -15.26 -2.55
C GLN A 72 0.39 -14.10 -2.57
N HIS A 73 1.63 -14.35 -2.98
CA HIS A 73 2.68 -13.33 -3.01
C HIS A 73 3.19 -13.11 -4.44
N HIS A 74 3.17 -11.87 -4.88
CA HIS A 74 3.57 -11.44 -6.21
C HIS A 74 4.74 -10.48 -6.14
N LEU A 75 5.77 -10.74 -6.97
CA LEU A 75 6.83 -9.78 -7.27
C LEU A 75 6.50 -9.08 -8.59
N ILE A 76 6.36 -7.77 -8.56
CA ILE A 76 5.92 -6.97 -9.71
C ILE A 76 7.04 -6.00 -10.11
N ASP A 77 7.44 -6.05 -11.38
CA ASP A 77 8.39 -5.09 -11.95
C ASP A 77 7.67 -3.78 -12.27
N LEU A 78 8.11 -2.71 -11.62
CA LEU A 78 7.61 -1.35 -11.82
C LEU A 78 8.36 -0.58 -12.90
N THR A 79 9.42 -1.10 -13.48
CA THR A 79 10.41 -0.32 -14.22
C THR A 79 9.78 0.58 -15.29
N GLU A 80 8.84 0.08 -16.08
CA GLU A 80 8.17 0.86 -17.12
C GLU A 80 7.27 1.94 -16.53
N VAL A 81 6.43 1.58 -15.56
CA VAL A 81 5.51 2.54 -14.92
C VAL A 81 6.28 3.59 -14.13
N TRP A 82 7.32 3.20 -13.40
CA TRP A 82 8.22 4.12 -12.72
C TRP A 82 8.87 5.12 -13.69
N ASN A 83 9.29 4.67 -14.85
CA ASN A 83 9.83 5.55 -15.89
C ASN A 83 8.83 6.62 -16.30
N GLU A 84 7.56 6.27 -16.49
CA GLU A 84 6.54 7.21 -16.96
C GLU A 84 6.02 8.13 -15.85
N VAL A 85 5.74 7.59 -14.67
CA VAL A 85 5.17 8.33 -13.53
C VAL A 85 6.21 9.20 -12.84
N GLY A 86 7.42 8.65 -12.60
CA GLY A 86 8.45 9.27 -11.75
C GLY A 86 9.73 9.66 -12.49
N ALA A 87 10.47 8.68 -13.03
CA ALA A 87 11.86 8.86 -13.41
C ALA A 87 12.08 9.87 -14.54
N LYS A 88 11.33 9.79 -15.64
CA LYS A 88 11.50 10.69 -16.81
C LYS A 88 11.31 12.17 -16.49
N LYS A 89 10.51 12.48 -15.48
CA LYS A 89 10.20 13.86 -15.10
C LYS A 89 10.85 14.27 -13.79
N PHE A 90 11.68 13.41 -13.17
CA PHE A 90 12.22 13.61 -11.83
C PHE A 90 12.85 14.99 -11.62
N ILE A 91 13.80 15.39 -12.47
CA ILE A 91 14.49 16.69 -12.35
C ILE A 91 13.50 17.85 -12.51
N LYS A 92 12.61 17.76 -13.51
CA LYS A 92 11.59 18.79 -13.75
C LYS A 92 10.64 18.91 -12.56
N ASP A 93 10.21 17.81 -12.02
CA ASP A 93 9.31 17.76 -10.88
C ASP A 93 10.01 18.25 -9.60
N ALA A 94 11.27 17.86 -9.38
CA ALA A 94 12.06 18.35 -8.25
C ALA A 94 12.22 19.87 -8.24
N ILE A 95 12.40 20.48 -9.42
CA ILE A 95 12.46 21.94 -9.58
C ILE A 95 11.07 22.55 -9.36
N LYS A 96 10.04 22.03 -10.04
CA LYS A 96 8.67 22.56 -9.99
C LYS A 96 8.10 22.53 -8.57
N TYR A 97 8.21 21.41 -7.91
CA TYR A 97 7.63 21.18 -6.57
C TYR A 97 8.63 21.45 -5.43
N ARG A 98 9.86 21.85 -5.76
CA ARG A 98 10.91 22.27 -4.83
C ARG A 98 11.21 21.24 -3.75
N GLY A 99 11.52 20.00 -4.15
CA GLY A 99 11.89 18.96 -3.20
C GLY A 99 12.33 17.67 -3.87
N HIS A 100 13.27 16.99 -3.22
CA HIS A 100 13.75 15.69 -3.64
C HIS A 100 12.76 14.55 -3.37
N TRP A 101 11.79 14.81 -2.50
CA TRP A 101 10.71 13.89 -2.12
C TRP A 101 9.87 13.41 -3.31
N VAL A 102 9.83 14.18 -4.40
CA VAL A 102 9.10 13.82 -5.63
C VAL A 102 9.56 12.47 -6.22
N GLY A 103 10.82 12.08 -6.00
CA GLY A 103 11.33 10.77 -6.45
C GLY A 103 10.69 9.62 -5.70
N CYS A 104 10.68 9.71 -4.37
CA CYS A 104 10.08 8.69 -3.52
C CYS A 104 8.56 8.63 -3.71
N LEU A 105 7.89 9.78 -3.72
CA LEU A 105 6.44 9.85 -3.94
C LEU A 105 6.06 9.37 -5.36
N GLY A 106 6.84 9.71 -6.39
CA GLY A 106 6.62 9.19 -7.75
C GLY A 106 6.79 7.67 -7.83
N CYS A 107 7.71 7.08 -7.06
CA CYS A 107 7.84 5.63 -6.94
C CYS A 107 6.61 5.01 -6.26
N GLN A 108 6.10 5.64 -5.21
CA GLN A 108 4.88 5.20 -4.51
C GLN A 108 3.66 5.22 -5.43
N GLU A 109 3.51 6.29 -6.22
CA GLU A 109 2.41 6.38 -7.19
C GLU A 109 2.55 5.35 -8.32
N SER A 110 3.76 4.94 -8.65
CA SER A 110 3.98 3.81 -9.56
C SER A 110 3.54 2.48 -8.95
N MET A 111 3.79 2.26 -7.65
CA MET A 111 3.25 1.10 -6.91
C MET A 111 1.73 1.17 -6.85
N ALA A 112 1.16 2.35 -6.57
CA ALA A 112 -0.29 2.58 -6.54
C ALA A 112 -0.93 2.25 -7.90
N THR A 113 -0.30 2.65 -9.01
CA THR A 113 -0.76 2.32 -10.36
C THR A 113 -0.88 0.81 -10.57
N HIS A 114 0.16 0.05 -10.22
CA HIS A 114 0.14 -1.41 -10.35
C HIS A 114 -0.80 -2.09 -9.35
N LEU A 115 -0.94 -1.55 -8.15
CA LEU A 115 -1.88 -2.06 -7.15
C LEU A 115 -3.32 -1.93 -7.66
N ILE A 116 -3.68 -0.81 -8.32
CA ILE A 116 -4.99 -0.62 -8.94
C ILE A 116 -5.16 -1.61 -10.11
N ILE A 117 -4.20 -1.73 -11.02
CA ILE A 117 -4.26 -2.68 -12.14
C ILE A 117 -4.48 -4.11 -11.62
N HIS A 118 -3.68 -4.55 -10.66
CA HIS A 118 -3.77 -5.88 -10.07
C HIS A 118 -5.14 -6.11 -9.39
N SER A 119 -5.64 -5.12 -8.68
CA SER A 119 -6.94 -5.19 -8.01
C SER A 119 -8.09 -5.29 -9.01
N LEU A 120 -8.06 -4.52 -10.11
CA LEU A 120 -9.07 -4.57 -11.16
C LEU A 120 -9.08 -5.91 -11.90
N GLU A 121 -7.91 -6.44 -12.24
CA GLU A 121 -7.79 -7.77 -12.89
C GLU A 121 -8.37 -8.90 -12.05
N ARG A 122 -8.32 -8.76 -10.73
CA ARG A 122 -8.78 -9.77 -9.75
C ARG A 122 -10.09 -9.44 -9.07
N ARG A 123 -10.67 -8.29 -9.39
CA ARG A 123 -11.91 -7.79 -8.76
C ARG A 123 -11.79 -7.67 -7.25
N ILE A 124 -10.69 -7.09 -6.80
CA ILE A 124 -10.42 -6.83 -5.38
C ILE A 124 -10.74 -5.38 -5.07
N ALA A 125 -11.73 -5.14 -4.22
CA ALA A 125 -12.20 -3.80 -3.88
C ALA A 125 -11.43 -3.15 -2.71
N ASN A 126 -10.39 -3.80 -2.18
CA ASN A 126 -9.67 -3.31 -1.00
C ASN A 126 -8.16 -3.36 -1.21
N ALA A 127 -7.51 -2.20 -1.01
CA ALA A 127 -6.07 -2.03 -1.13
C ALA A 127 -5.51 -1.43 0.17
N PHE A 128 -4.56 -2.13 0.79
CA PHE A 128 -4.01 -1.72 2.07
C PHE A 128 -2.55 -1.28 1.95
N ILE A 129 -2.28 -0.13 2.56
CA ILE A 129 -0.92 0.31 2.84
C ILE A 129 -0.54 -0.04 4.27
N CYS A 130 0.75 -0.26 4.49
CA CYS A 130 1.27 -0.68 5.79
C CYS A 130 1.85 0.52 6.57
N SER A 131 1.11 1.62 6.61
CA SER A 131 1.48 2.77 7.44
C SER A 131 1.03 2.54 8.87
N SER A 132 1.92 2.78 9.82
CA SER A 132 1.68 2.61 11.24
C SER A 132 1.75 3.94 11.99
N VAL A 133 1.24 3.96 13.20
CA VAL A 133 1.31 5.12 14.11
C VAL A 133 2.76 5.55 14.32
N GLY A 134 3.04 6.84 14.17
CA GLY A 134 4.39 7.42 14.25
C GLY A 134 5.19 7.37 12.95
N GLY A 135 4.62 6.83 11.87
CA GLY A 135 5.23 6.82 10.54
C GLY A 135 4.73 7.91 9.58
N GLU A 136 3.91 8.85 10.06
CA GLU A 136 3.23 9.85 9.26
C GLU A 136 4.16 10.92 8.63
N TYR A 137 5.43 10.93 9.03
CA TYR A 137 6.46 11.76 8.41
C TYR A 137 6.87 11.26 7.01
N ALA A 138 6.66 9.99 6.70
CA ALA A 138 6.93 9.45 5.38
C ALA A 138 5.91 9.97 4.35
N SER A 139 6.35 10.28 3.13
CA SER A 139 5.51 10.91 2.11
C SER A 139 4.19 10.16 1.84
N MET A 140 4.22 8.81 1.83
CA MET A 140 3.01 7.99 1.63
C MET A 140 2.06 7.99 2.83
N SER A 141 2.56 8.30 4.03
CA SER A 141 1.78 8.26 5.27
C SER A 141 1.20 9.62 5.65
N MET A 142 1.56 10.68 4.93
CA MET A 142 0.99 12.01 5.14
C MET A 142 -0.53 12.00 4.93
N ALA A 143 -1.26 12.77 5.72
CA ALA A 143 -2.72 12.88 5.61
C ALA A 143 -3.15 13.24 4.18
N VAL A 144 -2.54 14.29 3.60
CA VAL A 144 -2.82 14.73 2.23
C VAL A 144 -2.60 13.63 1.19
N THR A 145 -1.53 12.83 1.33
CA THR A 145 -1.25 11.72 0.40
C THR A 145 -2.32 10.64 0.53
N ARG A 146 -2.69 10.27 1.75
CA ARG A 146 -3.73 9.27 2.01
C ARG A 146 -5.10 9.69 1.49
N GLU A 147 -5.48 10.95 1.73
CA GLU A 147 -6.75 11.52 1.26
C GLU A 147 -6.81 11.53 -0.28
N LYS A 148 -5.78 12.07 -0.94
CA LYS A 148 -5.71 12.11 -2.39
C LYS A 148 -5.69 10.73 -3.03
N ASN A 149 -4.93 9.79 -2.47
CA ASN A 149 -4.93 8.42 -2.95
C ASN A 149 -6.29 7.74 -2.72
N ALA A 150 -6.94 7.95 -1.57
CA ALA A 150 -8.27 7.41 -1.32
C ALA A 150 -9.30 7.90 -2.35
N GLU A 151 -9.29 9.20 -2.69
CA GLU A 151 -10.12 9.76 -3.75
C GLU A 151 -9.81 9.16 -5.13
N PHE A 152 -8.52 8.96 -5.44
CA PHE A 152 -8.10 8.39 -6.71
C PHE A 152 -8.50 6.92 -6.85
N TYR A 153 -8.25 6.10 -5.83
CA TYR A 153 -8.64 4.68 -5.82
C TYR A 153 -10.15 4.50 -5.87
N ALA A 154 -10.92 5.37 -5.23
CA ALA A 154 -12.39 5.31 -5.27
C ALA A 154 -12.97 5.47 -6.69
N ARG A 155 -12.27 6.13 -7.62
CA ARG A 155 -12.66 6.21 -9.05
C ARG A 155 -12.72 4.82 -9.69
N TYR A 156 -11.92 3.88 -9.19
CA TYR A 156 -11.83 2.50 -9.65
C TYR A 156 -12.66 1.51 -8.81
N GLY A 157 -13.45 2.02 -7.86
CA GLY A 157 -14.19 1.16 -6.93
C GLY A 157 -13.28 0.39 -5.97
N ILE A 158 -12.15 0.98 -5.60
CA ILE A 158 -11.18 0.38 -4.67
C ILE A 158 -11.08 1.24 -3.42
N ARG A 159 -11.22 0.61 -2.25
CA ARG A 159 -11.01 1.25 -0.94
C ARG A 159 -9.53 1.24 -0.62
N TYR A 160 -8.99 2.42 -0.33
CA TYR A 160 -7.60 2.61 0.05
C TYR A 160 -7.50 2.90 1.55
N ASN A 161 -6.94 1.99 2.33
CA ASN A 161 -6.88 2.08 3.78
C ASN A 161 -5.49 1.81 4.33
N ALA A 162 -5.26 2.30 5.55
CA ALA A 162 -4.07 2.06 6.35
C ALA A 162 -4.46 1.37 7.67
N PRO A 163 -4.70 0.03 7.69
CA PRO A 163 -5.31 -0.66 8.82
C PRO A 163 -4.60 -0.44 10.17
N LEU A 164 -3.26 -0.34 10.17
CA LEU A 164 -2.52 -0.10 11.41
C LEU A 164 -2.76 1.30 11.98
N LEU A 165 -2.91 2.31 11.11
CA LEU A 165 -3.26 3.67 11.52
C LEU A 165 -4.74 3.74 11.95
N ASP A 166 -5.62 3.17 11.15
CA ASP A 166 -7.07 3.20 11.41
C ASP A 166 -7.42 2.56 12.75
N LEU A 167 -6.74 1.47 13.09
CA LEU A 167 -6.94 0.74 14.35
C LEU A 167 -6.05 1.23 15.50
N GLY A 168 -5.18 2.22 15.26
CA GLY A 168 -4.27 2.74 16.25
C GLY A 168 -3.21 1.75 16.73
N ILE A 169 -2.81 0.78 15.88
CA ILE A 169 -1.87 -0.29 16.24
C ILE A 169 -0.45 0.27 16.32
N SER A 170 0.15 0.11 17.47
CA SER A 170 1.52 0.53 17.76
C SER A 170 2.57 -0.53 17.40
N LYS A 171 3.83 -0.12 17.26
CA LYS A 171 4.95 -1.05 16.99
C LYS A 171 5.09 -2.20 18.00
N PRO A 172 4.93 -2.01 19.30
CA PRO A 172 4.89 -3.13 20.26
C PRO A 172 3.75 -4.12 20.00
N GLU A 173 2.55 -3.62 19.63
CA GLU A 173 1.40 -4.47 19.32
C GLU A 173 1.60 -5.26 18.04
N GLU A 174 2.16 -4.64 16.98
CA GLU A 174 2.56 -5.36 15.76
C GLU A 174 3.51 -6.53 16.07
N ARG A 175 4.55 -6.28 16.89
CA ARG A 175 5.49 -7.32 17.34
C ARG A 175 4.79 -8.41 18.17
N ALA A 176 3.85 -8.03 19.02
CA ALA A 176 3.09 -9.00 19.81
C ALA A 176 2.23 -9.90 18.93
N VAL A 177 1.58 -9.36 17.90
CA VAL A 177 0.80 -10.15 16.93
C VAL A 177 1.70 -11.13 16.18
N LEU A 178 2.85 -10.68 15.66
CA LEU A 178 3.76 -11.59 14.96
C LEU A 178 4.31 -12.68 15.88
N ALA A 179 4.67 -12.32 17.12
CA ALA A 179 5.21 -13.27 18.10
C ALA A 179 4.22 -14.37 18.50
N GLN A 180 2.90 -14.11 18.49
CA GLN A 180 1.87 -15.14 18.71
C GLN A 180 1.92 -16.25 17.66
N HIS A 181 2.51 -15.99 16.51
CA HIS A 181 2.62 -16.91 15.39
C HIS A 181 4.07 -17.35 15.10
N ASP A 182 5.01 -17.10 16.03
CA ASP A 182 6.45 -17.37 15.88
C ASP A 182 7.09 -16.68 14.66
N ILE A 183 6.56 -15.52 14.26
CA ILE A 183 7.09 -14.69 13.15
C ILE A 183 7.93 -13.56 13.75
N GLU A 184 9.17 -13.42 13.26
CA GLU A 184 10.06 -12.33 13.61
C GLU A 184 10.38 -11.51 12.34
N ALA A 185 9.86 -10.31 12.22
CA ALA A 185 10.09 -9.43 11.09
C ALA A 185 10.59 -8.05 11.51
N GLY A 186 11.31 -7.37 10.59
CA GLY A 186 11.80 -6.02 10.77
C GLY A 186 13.07 -5.90 11.61
N TRP A 187 13.54 -4.67 11.78
CA TRP A 187 14.73 -4.34 12.53
C TRP A 187 14.57 -4.76 14.01
N GLY A 188 15.59 -5.46 14.52
CA GLY A 188 15.56 -6.00 15.88
C GLY A 188 15.04 -7.42 15.99
N ALA A 189 14.74 -8.10 14.89
CA ALA A 189 14.52 -9.54 14.89
C ALA A 189 15.76 -10.26 15.45
N ARG A 190 15.55 -11.20 16.39
CA ARG A 190 16.64 -11.94 17.05
C ARG A 190 17.42 -12.81 16.05
N ARG A 191 16.72 -13.31 15.04
CA ARG A 191 17.32 -14.06 13.93
C ARG A 191 17.73 -13.05 12.86
N SER A 192 19.01 -12.74 12.76
CA SER A 192 19.56 -11.68 11.91
C SER A 192 19.10 -11.71 10.45
N HIS A 193 18.86 -12.91 9.89
CA HIS A 193 18.38 -13.06 8.51
C HIS A 193 16.88 -12.79 8.34
N GLN A 194 16.09 -12.68 9.39
CA GLN A 194 14.65 -12.41 9.36
C GLN A 194 14.34 -10.89 9.42
N GLY A 195 15.31 -10.08 9.85
CA GLY A 195 15.15 -8.62 9.92
C GLY A 195 15.32 -7.88 8.59
N PHE A 196 15.90 -8.54 7.58
CA PHE A 196 16.17 -7.88 6.30
C PHE A 196 14.93 -7.81 5.42
N GLN A 197 14.70 -6.67 4.82
CA GLN A 197 13.67 -6.40 3.82
C GLN A 197 14.34 -5.83 2.56
N PRO A 198 13.64 -5.74 1.41
CA PRO A 198 14.17 -5.09 0.22
C PRO A 198 14.72 -3.71 0.52
N ILE A 199 15.87 -3.39 -0.07
CA ILE A 199 16.54 -2.11 0.13
C ILE A 199 16.24 -1.23 -1.07
N CYS A 200 15.79 0.00 -0.81
CA CYS A 200 15.61 1.02 -1.83
C CYS A 200 16.64 2.14 -1.66
N VAL A 201 17.43 2.41 -2.71
CA VAL A 201 18.42 3.50 -2.70
C VAL A 201 17.76 4.87 -2.55
N LEU A 202 16.57 5.06 -3.14
CA LEU A 202 15.82 6.30 -2.96
C LEU A 202 15.35 6.47 -1.51
N GLY A 203 15.03 5.36 -0.82
CA GLY A 203 14.71 5.37 0.61
C GLY A 203 15.89 5.73 1.51
N PHE A 204 17.15 5.52 1.04
CA PHE A 204 18.33 5.93 1.79
C PHE A 204 18.41 7.45 1.97
N GLN A 205 17.82 8.21 1.08
CA GLN A 205 17.68 9.65 1.17
C GLN A 205 16.92 10.08 2.43
N HIS A 206 15.86 9.38 2.81
CA HIS A 206 15.15 9.62 4.07
C HIS A 206 16.00 9.30 5.32
N ALA A 207 16.85 8.30 5.22
CA ALA A 207 17.78 7.99 6.32
C ALA A 207 18.79 9.13 6.53
N LEU A 208 19.27 9.75 5.45
CA LEU A 208 20.15 10.92 5.54
C LEU A 208 19.41 12.13 6.11
N ASP A 209 18.16 12.37 5.73
CA ASP A 209 17.32 13.44 6.27
C ASP A 209 17.17 13.30 7.80
N ILE A 210 16.96 12.07 8.30
CA ILE A 210 16.88 11.78 9.73
C ILE A 210 18.23 11.98 10.43
N VAL A 211 19.32 11.48 9.84
CA VAL A 211 20.66 11.55 10.46
C VAL A 211 21.19 12.98 10.54
N PHE A 212 20.91 13.80 9.53
CA PHE A 212 21.40 15.18 9.46
C PHE A 212 20.39 16.23 9.93
N ASP A 213 19.26 15.79 10.49
CA ASP A 213 18.14 16.65 10.91
C ASP A 213 17.67 17.60 9.80
N TRP A 214 17.82 17.16 8.57
CA TRP A 214 17.27 17.85 7.41
C TRP A 214 15.77 17.57 7.32
N HIS A 215 15.04 18.20 8.22
CA HIS A 215 13.59 18.12 8.20
C HIS A 215 13.06 18.72 6.89
N THR A 216 12.90 17.88 5.92
CA THR A 216 12.15 18.20 4.73
C THR A 216 10.69 18.26 5.13
N THR A 217 10.23 19.46 5.43
CA THR A 217 8.79 19.70 5.47
C THR A 217 8.26 19.50 4.06
N TYR A 218 7.50 18.45 3.88
CA TYR A 218 6.72 18.24 2.66
C TYR A 218 5.52 19.20 2.69
N PRO A 219 5.49 20.29 1.89
CA PRO A 219 4.38 21.23 1.92
C PRO A 219 3.12 20.52 1.40
N PRO A 220 2.04 20.40 2.19
CA PRO A 220 0.85 19.65 1.79
C PRO A 220 0.27 20.08 0.44
N ASP A 221 0.23 21.39 0.17
CA ASP A 221 -0.28 21.93 -1.10
C ASP A 221 0.53 21.43 -2.29
N ARG A 222 1.87 21.40 -2.19
CA ARG A 222 2.75 20.94 -3.27
C ARG A 222 2.68 19.44 -3.45
N VAL A 223 2.47 18.71 -2.36
CA VAL A 223 2.22 17.26 -2.41
C VAL A 223 0.91 17.00 -3.13
N ALA A 224 -0.16 17.73 -2.81
CA ALA A 224 -1.44 17.63 -3.50
C ALA A 224 -1.31 17.92 -4.99
N ASP A 225 -0.68 19.05 -5.36
CA ASP A 225 -0.47 19.44 -6.76
C ASP A 225 0.37 18.41 -7.53
N PHE A 226 1.37 17.80 -6.88
CA PHE A 226 2.18 16.74 -7.47
C PHE A 226 1.33 15.51 -7.75
N LEU A 227 0.55 15.07 -6.77
CA LEU A 227 -0.32 13.89 -6.88
C LEU A 227 -1.36 14.07 -7.99
N ASP A 228 -2.04 15.21 -8.03
CA ASP A 228 -3.03 15.51 -9.07
C ASP A 228 -2.41 15.43 -10.48
N ALA A 229 -1.19 15.96 -10.65
CA ALA A 229 -0.46 15.85 -11.92
C ALA A 229 -0.03 14.41 -12.25
N LYS A 230 0.14 13.53 -11.25
CA LYS A 230 0.48 12.12 -11.48
C LYS A 230 -0.77 11.29 -11.77
N PHE A 231 -1.89 11.57 -11.15
CA PHE A 231 -3.14 10.83 -11.34
C PHE A 231 -3.61 10.81 -12.80
N GLU A 232 -3.40 11.90 -13.55
CA GLU A 232 -3.69 11.92 -14.99
C GLU A 232 -2.84 10.90 -15.77
N ILE A 233 -1.56 10.79 -15.43
CA ILE A 233 -0.63 9.85 -16.07
C ILE A 233 -0.97 8.42 -15.66
N MET A 234 -1.26 8.21 -14.37
CA MET A 234 -1.61 6.91 -13.81
C MET A 234 -2.90 6.37 -14.45
N ASP A 235 -3.94 7.21 -14.61
CA ASP A 235 -5.19 6.80 -15.25
C ASP A 235 -4.95 6.29 -16.68
N LEU A 236 -4.17 7.00 -17.48
CA LEU A 236 -3.80 6.58 -18.83
C LEU A 236 -3.05 5.23 -18.83
N ILE A 237 -2.11 5.03 -17.88
CA ILE A 237 -1.34 3.80 -17.78
C ILE A 237 -2.25 2.63 -17.37
N ILE A 238 -3.12 2.84 -16.37
CA ILE A 238 -4.05 1.81 -15.90
C ILE A 238 -4.93 1.32 -17.04
N ARG A 239 -5.61 2.23 -17.75
CA ARG A 239 -6.50 1.88 -18.85
C ARG A 239 -5.75 1.16 -19.98
N ARG A 240 -4.65 1.73 -20.47
CA ARG A 240 -3.80 1.14 -21.53
C ARG A 240 -3.29 -0.25 -21.14
N THR A 241 -2.90 -0.45 -19.88
CA THR A 241 -2.37 -1.74 -19.43
C THR A 241 -3.47 -2.80 -19.35
N LEU A 242 -4.66 -2.44 -18.86
CA LEU A 242 -5.81 -3.35 -18.86
C LEU A 242 -6.19 -3.76 -20.28
N GLU A 243 -6.32 -2.81 -21.21
CA GLU A 243 -6.60 -3.07 -22.61
C GLU A 243 -5.55 -3.98 -23.25
N TYR A 244 -4.25 -3.69 -23.04
CA TYR A 244 -3.15 -4.50 -23.55
C TYR A 244 -3.20 -5.94 -23.04
N ARG A 245 -3.69 -6.15 -21.81
CA ARG A 245 -3.86 -7.48 -21.19
C ARG A 245 -5.20 -8.15 -21.55
N GLY A 246 -5.99 -7.53 -22.42
CA GLY A 246 -7.26 -8.07 -22.93
C GLY A 246 -8.46 -7.86 -21.99
N HIS A 247 -8.37 -6.92 -21.06
CA HIS A 247 -9.49 -6.51 -20.20
C HIS A 247 -10.14 -5.25 -20.76
N ASP A 248 -11.46 -5.16 -20.63
CA ASP A 248 -12.19 -3.91 -20.79
C ASP A 248 -12.06 -3.11 -19.49
N PRO A 249 -11.45 -1.91 -19.51
CA PRO A 249 -11.26 -1.13 -18.27
C PRO A 249 -12.56 -0.73 -17.59
N ASP A 250 -13.57 -0.33 -18.36
CA ASP A 250 -14.84 0.13 -17.80
C ASP A 250 -15.63 -1.03 -17.19
N GLN A 251 -15.56 -2.21 -17.80
CA GLN A 251 -16.14 -3.42 -17.24
C GLN A 251 -15.41 -3.82 -15.93
N ALA A 252 -14.08 -3.84 -15.92
CA ALA A 252 -13.30 -4.19 -14.74
C ALA A 252 -13.57 -3.24 -13.57
N ILE A 253 -13.68 -1.93 -13.85
CA ILE A 253 -14.04 -0.92 -12.86
C ILE A 253 -15.46 -1.16 -12.34
N ALA A 254 -16.44 -1.38 -13.23
CA ALA A 254 -17.82 -1.60 -12.82
C ALA A 254 -17.99 -2.85 -11.94
N GLU A 255 -17.31 -3.95 -12.29
CA GLU A 255 -17.34 -5.20 -11.52
C GLU A 255 -16.70 -5.01 -10.12
N THR A 256 -15.55 -4.32 -10.04
CA THR A 256 -14.89 -4.05 -8.77
C THR A 256 -15.71 -3.09 -7.90
N LYS A 257 -16.32 -2.08 -8.52
CA LYS A 257 -17.20 -1.12 -7.83
C LYS A 257 -18.45 -1.79 -7.27
N ALA A 258 -19.00 -2.79 -7.93
CA ALA A 258 -20.14 -3.53 -7.40
C ALA A 258 -19.80 -4.24 -6.08
N ILE A 259 -18.58 -4.76 -5.94
CA ILE A 259 -18.08 -5.36 -4.69
C ILE A 259 -17.89 -4.27 -3.62
N TYR A 260 -17.24 -3.17 -3.98
CA TYR A 260 -17.06 -2.03 -3.09
C TYR A 260 -18.41 -1.54 -2.52
N ASP A 261 -19.39 -1.32 -3.38
CA ASP A 261 -20.72 -0.83 -2.99
C ASP A 261 -21.49 -1.83 -2.11
N ALA A 262 -21.26 -3.13 -2.32
CA ALA A 262 -21.86 -4.17 -1.48
C ALA A 262 -21.27 -4.16 -0.07
N GLU A 263 -19.95 -4.12 0.06
CA GLU A 263 -19.25 -4.02 1.35
C GLU A 263 -19.57 -2.70 2.08
N GLU A 264 -19.67 -1.57 1.35
CA GLU A 264 -19.99 -0.27 1.96
C GLU A 264 -21.39 -0.26 2.57
N ARG A 265 -22.38 -0.84 1.90
CA ARG A 265 -23.73 -0.99 2.46
C ARG A 265 -23.72 -1.79 3.77
N GLU A 266 -22.90 -2.82 3.86
CA GLU A 266 -22.80 -3.62 5.07
C GLU A 266 -22.10 -2.84 6.21
N MET A 267 -21.05 -2.08 5.89
CA MET A 267 -20.41 -1.18 6.84
C MET A 267 -21.34 -0.08 7.34
N GLU A 268 -22.18 0.50 6.47
CA GLU A 268 -23.19 1.48 6.86
C GLU A 268 -24.19 0.90 7.88
N LEU A 269 -24.58 -0.36 7.71
CA LEU A 269 -25.45 -1.04 8.69
C LEU A 269 -24.77 -1.24 10.04
N ILE A 270 -23.45 -1.51 10.05
CA ILE A 270 -22.66 -1.59 11.29
C ILE A 270 -22.63 -0.24 11.99
N ARG A 271 -22.29 0.83 11.26
CA ARG A 271 -22.28 2.21 11.78
C ARG A 271 -23.63 2.62 12.37
N ALA A 272 -24.71 2.31 11.67
CA ALA A 272 -26.07 2.61 12.13
C ALA A 272 -26.41 1.88 13.44
N ARG A 273 -26.02 0.61 13.59
CA ARG A 273 -26.22 -0.16 14.83
C ARG A 273 -25.41 0.42 15.99
N GLN A 274 -24.15 0.80 15.75
CA GLN A 274 -23.28 1.42 16.77
C GLN A 274 -23.78 2.79 17.22
N ALA A 275 -24.42 3.56 16.32
CA ALA A 275 -25.01 4.86 16.64
C ALA A 275 -26.33 4.77 17.40
N ALA A 276 -27.00 3.61 17.37
CA ALA A 276 -28.30 3.39 18.02
C ALA A 276 -28.21 2.74 19.43
N GLY A 277 -27.04 2.22 19.80
CA GLY A 277 -26.78 1.60 21.11
C GLY A 277 -25.95 2.50 22.02
#